data_1ee7f2330cd77339cd63c7c3165e9e6f
#
_entry.id   1ee7f2330cd77339cd63c7c3165e9e6f
#
_cell.length_a   1.000
_cell.length_b   1.000
_cell.length_c   1.000
_cell.angle_alpha   90.00
_cell.angle_beta   90.00
_cell.angle_gamma   90.00
#
_symmetry.space_group_name_H-M   'P 1'
#
loop_
_entity.id
_entity.type
_entity.pdbx_description
1 polymer ?
#
loop_
_entity_poly.entity_id
_entity_poly.type
_entity_poly.pdbx_seq_one_letter_code
_entity_poly.pdbx_strand_id
1 'polypeptide(L)'
;MIATNMPKLTIVGAGPGDAELITLKAIKALQSANVILYDALVNEELLQYAPQAVIIFVGKRFGCHAYSQDQINDLIVVMAKNKGHVVRLKGGDPFVFGRGSEEIDFVSQFGIETAIVPGISSAMGVPASNGISLTQRKVAESFWVITGTTSEHKLSKDVA
;
A
#
# COMPACT_ATOMS: atom_id res chain seq x y z
N MET A 1 8.18 0.87 33.49
CA MET A 1 7.07 0.21 32.73
C MET A 1 7.47 0.17 31.29
N ILE A 2 7.78 -1.01 30.75
CA ILE A 2 8.00 -1.20 29.33
C ILE A 2 6.61 -1.04 28.70
N ALA A 3 6.39 0.02 27.95
CA ALA A 3 5.17 0.16 27.14
C ALA A 3 5.13 -1.06 26.22
N THR A 4 4.23 -2.01 26.51
CA THR A 4 3.94 -3.12 25.63
C THR A 4 3.31 -2.51 24.38
N ASN A 5 4.14 -2.27 23.38
CA ASN A 5 3.68 -1.80 22.07
C ASN A 5 2.81 -2.93 21.50
N MET A 6 1.48 -2.76 21.55
CA MET A 6 0.56 -3.78 21.05
C MET A 6 0.83 -4.03 19.58
N PRO A 7 0.93 -5.31 19.15
CA PRO A 7 1.16 -5.63 17.76
C PRO A 7 0.07 -5.03 16.87
N LYS A 8 0.48 -4.26 15.87
CA LYS A 8 -0.44 -3.55 14.97
C LYS A 8 0.08 -3.53 13.55
N LEU A 9 -0.81 -3.74 12.59
CA LEU A 9 -0.60 -3.49 11.17
C LEU A 9 -1.47 -2.32 10.72
N THR A 10 -0.87 -1.33 10.05
CA THR A 10 -1.63 -0.33 9.29
C THR A 10 -1.24 -0.45 7.82
N ILE A 11 -2.19 -0.78 6.96
CA ILE A 11 -1.98 -0.74 5.51
C ILE A 11 -2.28 0.67 5.02
N VAL A 12 -1.33 1.27 4.31
CA VAL A 12 -1.36 2.67 3.92
C VAL A 12 -1.18 2.80 2.41
N GLY A 13 -2.09 3.51 1.77
CA GLY A 13 -1.94 3.93 0.38
C GLY A 13 -1.00 5.13 0.26
N ALA A 14 0.04 4.96 -0.55
CA ALA A 14 1.06 5.99 -0.80
C ALA A 14 0.67 7.01 -1.86
N GLY A 15 -0.46 6.80 -2.55
CA GLY A 15 -0.84 7.64 -3.68
C GLY A 15 -0.19 7.22 -5.01
N PRO A 16 -0.42 7.99 -6.10
CA PRO A 16 -0.10 7.60 -7.47
C PRO A 16 1.37 7.87 -7.88
N GLY A 17 2.23 8.27 -6.96
CA GLY A 17 3.65 8.53 -7.22
C GLY A 17 4.13 9.92 -6.81
N ASP A 18 3.31 10.95 -6.96
CA ASP A 18 3.58 12.29 -6.43
C ASP A 18 3.46 12.26 -4.89
N ALA A 19 4.54 12.64 -4.20
CA ALA A 19 4.60 12.65 -2.74
C ALA A 19 3.61 13.62 -2.10
N GLU A 20 3.23 14.70 -2.78
CA GLU A 20 2.26 15.69 -2.29
C GLU A 20 0.82 15.15 -2.32
N LEU A 21 0.55 14.07 -3.04
CA LEU A 21 -0.75 13.40 -3.09
C LEU A 21 -0.95 12.37 -1.96
N ILE A 22 -0.06 12.34 -0.98
CA ILE A 22 -0.26 11.53 0.22
C ILE A 22 -1.34 12.14 1.12
N THR A 23 -2.10 11.30 1.80
CA THR A 23 -3.11 11.79 2.75
C THR A 23 -2.48 12.17 4.09
N LEU A 24 -3.05 13.17 4.78
CA LEU A 24 -2.62 13.54 6.14
C LEU A 24 -2.72 12.36 7.13
N LYS A 25 -3.69 11.46 6.93
CA LYS A 25 -3.83 10.25 7.74
C LYS A 25 -2.70 9.27 7.51
N ALA A 26 -2.21 9.17 6.27
CA ALA A 26 -1.04 8.37 5.93
C ALA A 26 0.23 8.91 6.59
N ILE A 27 0.46 10.22 6.55
CA ILE A 27 1.60 10.86 7.24
C ILE A 27 1.59 10.53 8.73
N LYS A 28 0.43 10.66 9.41
CA LYS A 28 0.31 10.30 10.83
C LYS A 28 0.60 8.84 11.11
N ALA A 29 0.19 7.93 10.22
CA ALA A 29 0.50 6.51 10.35
C ALA A 29 2.01 6.25 10.20
N LEU A 30 2.68 6.88 9.22
CA LEU A 30 4.12 6.79 9.03
C LEU A 30 4.88 7.32 10.25
N GLN A 31 4.48 8.47 10.80
CA GLN A 31 5.10 9.06 12.00
C GLN A 31 5.00 8.18 13.24
N SER A 32 3.99 7.34 13.33
CA SER A 32 3.79 6.41 14.47
C SER A 32 4.35 5.00 14.22
N ALA A 33 4.91 4.73 13.06
CA ALA A 33 5.43 3.41 12.70
C ALA A 33 6.73 3.08 13.43
N ASN A 34 6.87 1.82 13.86
CA ASN A 34 8.15 1.25 14.29
C ASN A 34 8.88 0.56 13.12
N VAL A 35 8.10 0.04 12.16
CA VAL A 35 8.61 -0.61 10.95
C VAL A 35 7.78 -0.19 9.76
N ILE A 36 8.41 0.07 8.62
CA ILE A 36 7.74 0.28 7.34
C ILE A 36 8.20 -0.78 6.36
N LEU A 37 7.23 -1.52 5.80
CA LEU A 37 7.45 -2.39 4.64
C LEU A 37 6.88 -1.69 3.40
N TYR A 38 7.69 -1.48 2.36
CA TYR A 38 7.24 -0.79 1.16
C TYR A 38 7.66 -1.50 -0.12
N ASP A 39 6.94 -1.26 -1.23
CA ASP A 39 7.19 -1.85 -2.53
C ASP A 39 7.75 -0.84 -3.56
N ALA A 40 8.04 -1.32 -4.77
CA ALA A 40 8.70 -0.55 -5.83
C ALA A 40 7.85 0.59 -6.42
N LEU A 41 6.54 0.64 -6.14
CA LEU A 41 5.65 1.68 -6.64
C LEU A 41 5.53 2.88 -5.69
N VAL A 42 6.15 2.78 -4.51
CA VAL A 42 6.14 3.84 -3.50
C VAL A 42 7.24 4.86 -3.82
N ASN A 43 6.89 6.15 -3.78
CA ASN A 43 7.88 7.21 -3.80
C ASN A 43 8.66 7.22 -2.47
N GLU A 44 9.97 6.96 -2.54
CA GLU A 44 10.82 6.85 -1.35
C GLU A 44 10.93 8.16 -0.55
N GLU A 45 10.60 9.31 -1.13
CA GLU A 45 10.52 10.58 -0.40
C GLU A 45 9.54 10.52 0.78
N LEU A 46 8.52 9.67 0.71
CA LEU A 46 7.54 9.50 1.79
C LEU A 46 8.16 8.90 3.07
N LEU A 47 9.29 8.20 2.95
CA LEU A 47 9.97 7.58 4.09
C LEU A 47 10.56 8.63 5.05
N GLN A 48 10.77 9.88 4.60
CA GLN A 48 11.19 11.00 5.45
C GLN A 48 10.22 11.28 6.61
N TYR A 49 8.94 10.91 6.48
CA TYR A 49 7.96 11.08 7.55
C TYR A 49 8.10 10.09 8.71
N ALA A 50 9.02 9.12 8.59
CA ALA A 50 9.25 8.09 9.60
C ALA A 50 10.74 7.85 9.89
N PRO A 51 11.50 8.88 10.29
CA PRO A 51 12.95 8.77 10.50
C PRO A 51 13.32 7.80 11.63
N GLN A 52 12.37 7.46 12.50
CA GLN A 52 12.55 6.53 13.63
C GLN A 52 12.30 5.07 13.27
N ALA A 53 11.67 4.80 12.11
CA ALA A 53 11.23 3.46 11.74
C ALA A 53 12.33 2.63 11.09
N VAL A 54 12.27 1.31 11.29
CA VAL A 54 13.05 0.36 10.49
C VAL A 54 12.41 0.26 9.11
N ILE A 55 13.15 0.57 8.06
CA ILE A 55 12.66 0.58 6.68
C ILE A 55 13.06 -0.71 5.99
N ILE A 56 12.09 -1.44 5.43
CA ILE A 56 12.30 -2.71 4.72
C ILE A 56 11.65 -2.65 3.35
N PHE A 57 12.46 -2.78 2.30
CA PHE A 57 11.97 -2.90 0.94
C PHE A 57 11.54 -4.35 0.67
N VAL A 58 10.30 -4.55 0.23
CA VAL A 58 9.73 -5.87 -0.09
C VAL A 58 9.29 -6.00 -1.55
N GLY A 59 9.52 -4.98 -2.36
CA GLY A 59 9.18 -4.95 -3.77
C GLY A 59 10.10 -5.82 -4.63
N LYS A 60 9.74 -5.94 -5.91
CA LYS A 60 10.59 -6.58 -6.92
C LYS A 60 11.57 -5.56 -7.47
N ARG A 61 12.87 -5.83 -7.37
CA ARG A 61 13.92 -5.10 -8.10
C ARG A 61 14.58 -6.05 -9.09
N PHE A 62 14.95 -5.52 -10.26
CA PHE A 62 15.69 -6.30 -11.26
C PHE A 62 16.98 -6.86 -10.65
N GLY A 63 17.19 -8.19 -10.78
CA GLY A 63 18.38 -8.86 -10.24
C GLY A 63 18.37 -9.20 -8.75
N CYS A 64 17.29 -8.88 -8.00
CA CYS A 64 17.16 -9.23 -6.59
C CYS A 64 16.07 -10.28 -6.37
N HIS A 65 16.28 -11.12 -5.36
CA HIS A 65 15.25 -12.09 -4.94
C HIS A 65 14.04 -11.32 -4.42
N ALA A 66 12.90 -11.47 -5.10
CA ALA A 66 11.66 -10.83 -4.69
C ALA A 66 11.00 -11.65 -3.58
N TYR A 67 10.51 -10.98 -2.54
CA TYR A 67 9.66 -11.63 -1.55
C TYR A 67 8.39 -12.17 -2.21
N SER A 68 8.01 -13.42 -1.90
CA SER A 68 6.68 -13.92 -2.21
C SER A 68 5.65 -13.24 -1.31
N GLN A 69 4.36 -13.32 -1.66
CA GLN A 69 3.32 -12.75 -0.80
C GLN A 69 3.30 -13.41 0.58
N ASP A 70 3.52 -14.73 0.64
CA ASP A 70 3.57 -15.46 1.91
C ASP A 70 4.74 -14.99 2.78
N GLN A 71 5.91 -14.77 2.19
CA GLN A 71 7.06 -14.22 2.90
C GLN A 71 6.81 -12.80 3.42
N ILE A 72 6.09 -11.96 2.66
CA ILE A 72 5.69 -10.61 3.12
C ILE A 72 4.73 -10.74 4.30
N ASN A 73 3.73 -11.61 4.20
CA ASN A 73 2.75 -11.83 5.25
C ASN A 73 3.41 -12.31 6.55
N ASP A 74 4.31 -13.29 6.47
CA ASP A 74 5.07 -13.80 7.61
C ASP A 74 5.96 -12.70 8.22
N LEU A 75 6.62 -11.91 7.37
CA LEU A 75 7.46 -10.79 7.81
C LEU A 75 6.66 -9.74 8.58
N ILE A 76 5.44 -9.41 8.12
CA ILE A 76 4.54 -8.47 8.83
C ILE A 76 4.25 -9.01 10.23
N VAL A 77 3.87 -10.29 10.35
CA VAL A 77 3.56 -10.91 11.66
C VAL A 77 4.76 -10.89 12.59
N VAL A 78 5.93 -11.28 12.10
CA VAL A 78 7.17 -11.28 12.88
C VAL A 78 7.52 -9.88 13.36
N MET A 79 7.46 -8.89 12.46
CA MET A 79 7.79 -7.51 12.80
C MET A 79 6.78 -6.89 13.77
N ALA A 80 5.47 -7.13 13.57
CA ALA A 80 4.45 -6.62 14.49
C ALA A 80 4.62 -7.17 15.89
N LYS A 81 4.86 -8.47 16.04
CA LYS A 81 5.07 -9.10 17.36
C LYS A 81 6.35 -8.62 18.05
N ASN A 82 7.42 -8.37 17.31
CA ASN A 82 8.72 -8.01 17.88
C ASN A 82 8.94 -6.50 18.06
N LYS A 83 8.33 -5.67 17.21
CA LYS A 83 8.57 -4.22 17.15
C LYS A 83 7.34 -3.37 17.44
N GLY A 84 6.13 -3.93 17.36
CA GLY A 84 4.86 -3.23 17.61
C GLY A 84 4.17 -2.77 16.34
N HIS A 85 4.17 -1.47 16.04
CA HIS A 85 3.41 -0.92 14.91
C HIS A 85 4.16 -1.06 13.57
N VAL A 86 3.61 -1.90 12.69
CA VAL A 86 4.07 -2.08 11.32
C VAL A 86 3.17 -1.26 10.38
N VAL A 87 3.77 -0.48 9.51
CA VAL A 87 3.09 0.15 8.36
C VAL A 87 3.47 -0.60 7.10
N ARG A 88 2.49 -1.10 6.39
CA ARG A 88 2.63 -1.62 5.04
C ARG A 88 2.27 -0.52 4.05
N LEU A 89 3.28 0.12 3.46
CA LEU A 89 3.11 1.23 2.52
C LEU A 89 3.05 0.71 1.09
N LYS A 90 1.95 0.97 0.39
CA LYS A 90 1.62 0.41 -0.93
C LYS A 90 1.34 1.54 -1.92
N GLY A 91 1.83 1.44 -3.15
CA GLY A 91 1.52 2.41 -4.20
C GLY A 91 0.02 2.51 -4.47
N GLY A 92 -0.47 3.68 -4.82
CA GLY A 92 -1.88 3.96 -5.08
C GLY A 92 -2.77 3.79 -3.86
N ASP A 93 -3.89 3.09 -4.03
CA ASP A 93 -4.79 2.64 -2.97
C ASP A 93 -4.61 1.14 -2.72
N PRO A 94 -4.48 0.68 -1.47
CA PRO A 94 -4.17 -0.72 -1.14
C PRO A 94 -5.28 -1.71 -1.50
N PHE A 95 -6.52 -1.24 -1.70
CA PHE A 95 -7.67 -2.07 -2.08
C PHE A 95 -8.00 -2.04 -3.58
N VAL A 96 -7.24 -1.27 -4.37
CA VAL A 96 -7.38 -1.25 -5.84
C VAL A 96 -6.21 -2.02 -6.44
N PHE A 97 -6.41 -3.29 -6.75
CA PHE A 97 -5.40 -4.25 -7.25
C PHE A 97 -4.14 -4.37 -6.36
N GLY A 98 -4.24 -3.95 -5.10
CA GLY A 98 -3.12 -3.87 -4.17
C GLY A 98 -3.00 -5.06 -3.21
N ARG A 99 -3.93 -6.01 -3.19
CA ARG A 99 -3.95 -7.19 -2.31
C ARG A 99 -3.97 -6.85 -0.81
N GLY A 100 -4.38 -5.62 -0.45
CA GLY A 100 -4.38 -5.18 0.95
C GLY A 100 -5.30 -6.00 1.85
N SER A 101 -6.44 -6.50 1.33
CA SER A 101 -7.34 -7.39 2.06
C SER A 101 -6.68 -8.72 2.43
N GLU A 102 -5.93 -9.33 1.50
CA GLU A 102 -5.24 -10.60 1.74
C GLU A 102 -4.22 -10.48 2.90
N GLU A 103 -3.46 -9.37 2.94
CA GLU A 103 -2.50 -9.09 4.02
C GLU A 103 -3.21 -8.93 5.38
N ILE A 104 -4.37 -8.25 5.42
CA ILE A 104 -5.17 -8.07 6.63
C ILE A 104 -5.74 -9.39 7.11
N ASP A 105 -6.37 -10.16 6.20
CA ASP A 105 -7.01 -11.43 6.54
C ASP A 105 -6.00 -12.42 7.11
N PHE A 106 -4.78 -12.46 6.55
CA PHE A 106 -3.71 -13.29 7.07
C PHE A 106 -3.28 -12.85 8.49
N VAL A 107 -2.97 -11.56 8.66
CA VAL A 107 -2.41 -11.02 9.90
C VAL A 107 -3.42 -11.06 11.06
N SER A 108 -4.71 -10.90 10.77
CA SER A 108 -5.78 -10.94 11.76
C SER A 108 -5.86 -12.28 12.49
N GLN A 109 -5.47 -13.39 11.85
CA GLN A 109 -5.44 -14.72 12.44
C GLN A 109 -4.44 -14.84 13.59
N PHE A 110 -3.49 -13.93 13.69
CA PHE A 110 -2.46 -13.89 14.75
C PHE A 110 -2.81 -12.93 15.90
N GLY A 111 -4.04 -12.40 15.96
CA GLY A 111 -4.49 -11.46 16.98
C GLY A 111 -3.82 -10.08 16.91
N ILE A 112 -3.33 -9.69 15.74
CA ILE A 112 -2.70 -8.40 15.51
C ILE A 112 -3.80 -7.39 15.10
N GLU A 113 -3.82 -6.23 15.77
CA GLU A 113 -4.74 -5.13 15.40
C GLU A 113 -4.45 -4.66 13.97
N THR A 114 -5.50 -4.49 13.17
CA THR A 114 -5.36 -4.03 11.79
C THR A 114 -6.08 -2.70 11.56
N ALA A 115 -5.50 -1.85 10.73
CA ALA A 115 -6.10 -0.59 10.28
C ALA A 115 -5.77 -0.32 8.82
N ILE A 116 -6.60 0.51 8.18
CA ILE A 116 -6.45 0.88 6.77
C ILE A 116 -6.46 2.40 6.65
N VAL A 117 -5.57 2.89 5.81
CA VAL A 117 -5.53 4.28 5.36
C VAL A 117 -5.60 4.27 3.84
N PRO A 118 -6.71 4.68 3.24
CA PRO A 118 -6.83 4.80 1.79
C PRO A 118 -5.79 5.75 1.19
N GLY A 119 -5.42 5.49 -0.05
CA GLY A 119 -4.61 6.39 -0.86
C GLY A 119 -5.32 6.79 -2.15
N ILE A 120 -4.79 7.77 -2.86
CA ILE A 120 -5.29 8.13 -4.18
C ILE A 120 -4.85 7.05 -5.17
N SER A 121 -5.82 6.32 -5.73
CA SER A 121 -5.55 5.33 -6.79
C SER A 121 -5.03 6.03 -8.05
N SER A 122 -4.04 5.43 -8.73
CA SER A 122 -3.57 5.90 -10.05
C SER A 122 -4.68 5.95 -11.10
N ALA A 123 -5.70 5.10 -10.97
CA ALA A 123 -6.87 5.11 -11.85
C ALA A 123 -7.63 6.45 -11.83
N MET A 124 -7.56 7.20 -10.74
CA MET A 124 -8.15 8.53 -10.61
C MET A 124 -7.09 9.64 -10.62
N GLY A 125 -5.98 9.44 -9.92
CA GLY A 125 -4.94 10.46 -9.75
C GLY A 125 -4.26 10.82 -11.07
N VAL A 126 -3.88 9.83 -11.88
CA VAL A 126 -3.17 10.07 -13.15
C VAL A 126 -4.02 10.83 -14.16
N PRO A 127 -5.29 10.45 -14.47
CA PRO A 127 -6.14 11.25 -15.34
C PRO A 127 -6.34 12.67 -14.82
N ALA A 128 -6.64 12.84 -13.54
CA ALA A 128 -6.87 14.15 -12.94
C ALA A 128 -5.65 15.07 -13.05
N SER A 129 -4.44 14.56 -12.78
CA SER A 129 -3.19 15.33 -12.90
C SER A 129 -2.89 15.74 -14.35
N ASN A 130 -3.49 15.06 -15.33
CA ASN A 130 -3.37 15.40 -16.75
C ASN A 130 -4.58 16.17 -17.30
N GLY A 131 -5.48 16.66 -16.43
CA GLY A 131 -6.67 17.39 -16.86
C GLY A 131 -7.74 16.54 -17.56
N ILE A 132 -7.68 15.22 -17.41
CA ILE A 132 -8.62 14.28 -18.01
C ILE A 132 -9.73 13.98 -17.02
N SER A 133 -10.95 14.40 -17.32
CA SER A 133 -12.15 14.08 -16.54
C SER A 133 -12.63 12.67 -16.83
N LEU A 134 -12.74 11.82 -15.80
CA LEU A 134 -13.27 10.45 -15.93
C LEU A 134 -14.79 10.43 -16.15
N THR A 135 -15.48 11.46 -15.67
CA THR A 135 -16.93 11.61 -15.86
C THR A 135 -17.23 13.02 -16.32
N GLN A 136 -18.22 13.17 -17.21
CA GLN A 136 -18.67 14.46 -17.70
C GLN A 136 -20.17 14.40 -17.97
N ARG A 137 -20.93 15.35 -17.40
CA ARG A 137 -22.39 15.40 -17.56
C ARG A 137 -22.76 15.35 -19.05
N LYS A 138 -23.70 14.48 -19.42
CA LYS A 138 -24.18 14.25 -20.79
C LYS A 138 -23.17 13.62 -21.75
N VAL A 139 -21.96 13.24 -21.29
CA VAL A 139 -20.93 12.61 -22.13
C VAL A 139 -20.55 11.24 -21.56
N ALA A 140 -20.12 11.18 -20.29
CA ALA A 140 -19.73 9.95 -19.63
C ALA A 140 -20.25 9.96 -18.18
N GLU A 141 -21.22 9.11 -17.89
CA GLU A 141 -21.88 9.01 -16.57
C GLU A 141 -21.27 7.91 -15.68
N SER A 142 -20.36 7.11 -16.27
CA SER A 142 -19.67 6.03 -15.56
C SER A 142 -18.28 5.83 -16.13
N PHE A 143 -17.40 5.18 -15.35
CA PHE A 143 -16.12 4.64 -15.80
C PHE A 143 -15.86 3.32 -15.10
N TRP A 144 -15.04 2.47 -15.71
CA TRP A 144 -14.68 1.17 -15.17
C TRP A 144 -13.18 1.12 -14.96
N VAL A 145 -12.79 0.50 -13.85
CA VAL A 145 -11.38 0.27 -13.52
C VAL A 145 -11.12 -1.22 -13.61
N ILE A 146 -10.31 -1.62 -14.56
CA ILE A 146 -9.94 -3.00 -14.82
C ILE A 146 -8.43 -3.16 -14.80
N THR A 147 -7.93 -4.33 -14.37
CA THR A 147 -6.51 -4.62 -14.48
C THR A 147 -6.13 -4.91 -15.92
N GLY A 148 -5.05 -4.29 -16.43
CA GLY A 148 -4.56 -4.54 -17.77
C GLY A 148 -3.91 -5.90 -17.97
N THR A 149 -3.40 -6.51 -16.87
CA THR A 149 -2.67 -7.77 -16.93
C THR A 149 -3.08 -8.73 -15.83
N THR A 150 -3.03 -10.03 -16.12
CA THR A 150 -3.20 -11.10 -15.14
C THR A 150 -1.90 -11.38 -14.38
N SER A 151 -1.96 -12.22 -13.33
CA SER A 151 -0.79 -12.73 -12.61
C SER A 151 0.21 -13.49 -13.51
N GLU A 152 -0.24 -14.01 -14.65
CA GLU A 152 0.59 -14.68 -15.66
C GLU A 152 1.20 -13.72 -16.68
N HIS A 153 1.10 -12.40 -16.46
CA HIS A 153 1.55 -11.36 -17.40
C HIS A 153 0.85 -11.40 -18.78
N LYS A 154 -0.35 -11.99 -18.83
CA LYS A 154 -1.21 -11.96 -20.02
C LYS A 154 -2.18 -10.80 -19.94
N LEU A 155 -2.65 -10.34 -21.11
CA LEU A 155 -3.72 -9.35 -21.16
C LEU A 155 -4.96 -9.90 -20.41
N SER A 156 -5.57 -9.07 -19.57
CA SER A 156 -6.82 -9.43 -18.92
C SER A 156 -7.93 -9.63 -19.94
N LYS A 157 -8.78 -10.63 -19.73
CA LYS A 157 -9.96 -10.87 -20.59
C LYS A 157 -10.97 -9.72 -20.54
N ASP A 158 -10.90 -8.90 -19.49
CA ASP A 158 -11.80 -7.75 -19.29
C ASP A 158 -11.38 -6.53 -20.13
N VAL A 159 -10.23 -6.60 -20.82
CA VAL A 159 -9.68 -5.53 -21.67
C VAL A 159 -10.07 -5.71 -23.14
N ALA A 160 -10.77 -6.79 -23.50
CA ALA A 160 -11.12 -7.12 -24.88
C ALA A 160 -12.28 -6.27 -25.42
#